data_f6262fd26c5af008bfeb5a56a4a90a4c
#
_entry.id   f6262fd26c5af008bfeb5a56a4a90a4c
#
_cell.length_a   1.000
_cell.length_b   1.000
_cell.length_c   1.000
_cell.angle_alpha   90.00
_cell.angle_beta   90.00
_cell.angle_gamma   90.00
#
_symmetry.space_group_name_H-M   'P 1'
#
loop_
_entity.id
_entity.type
_entity.pdbx_description
1 polymer ?
#
loop_
_entity_poly.entity_id
_entity_poly.type
_entity_poly.pdbx_seq_one_letter_code
_entity_poly.pdbx_strand_id
1 'polypeptide(L)'
;MKIAFYKYEGAGNDFIIIDNREEGLQLDEKQINFLCNRHFGIGSDGLMLVSKSKEADFKMEFFNPDGSGGMMCGNGGRCVVRFAKDMNIIAKNTTEFMAPDGKHMAEIQDKEIALKMNNVEKVDKYNDGYYLNTGTSHFVIKVKDVKEENVVEKGRKIRFD
;
A
#
# COMPACT_ATOMS: atom_id res chain seq x y z
N MET A 1 -9.85 24.83 -3.51
CA MET A 1 -10.31 23.80 -2.56
C MET A 1 -9.16 23.52 -1.60
N LYS A 2 -9.42 23.33 -0.30
CA LYS A 2 -8.42 22.89 0.69
C LYS A 2 -8.72 21.43 1.01
N ILE A 3 -7.74 20.56 0.87
CA ILE A 3 -7.88 19.12 1.18
C ILE A 3 -6.92 18.81 2.35
N ALA A 4 -7.45 18.24 3.42
CA ALA A 4 -6.64 17.73 4.50
C ALA A 4 -5.98 16.41 4.06
N PHE A 5 -4.70 16.25 4.34
CA PHE A 5 -3.97 15.01 4.11
C PHE A 5 -3.16 14.63 5.34
N TYR A 6 -2.79 13.37 5.40
CA TYR A 6 -1.99 12.80 6.47
C TYR A 6 -0.80 12.06 5.88
N LYS A 7 0.33 12.06 6.59
CA LYS A 7 1.52 11.31 6.20
C LYS A 7 1.72 10.16 7.15
N TYR A 8 1.80 8.95 6.59
CA TYR A 8 2.14 7.73 7.31
C TYR A 8 3.30 7.03 6.61
N GLU A 9 4.06 6.27 7.38
CA GLU A 9 5.11 5.42 6.84
C GLU A 9 5.05 4.03 7.47
N GLY A 10 5.48 3.02 6.70
CA GLY A 10 5.62 1.65 7.16
C GLY A 10 6.82 1.01 6.48
N ALA A 11 7.82 0.62 7.28
CA ALA A 11 9.08 0.04 6.80
C ALA A 11 9.83 0.96 5.79
N GLY A 12 9.80 2.28 6.02
CA GLY A 12 10.45 3.27 5.15
C GLY A 12 9.67 3.66 3.88
N ASN A 13 8.52 3.03 3.67
CA ASN A 13 7.63 3.32 2.54
C ASN A 13 6.56 4.33 2.99
N ASP A 14 6.56 5.53 2.44
CA ASP A 14 5.73 6.64 2.92
C ASP A 14 4.54 6.95 2.02
N PHE A 15 3.42 7.33 2.63
CA PHE A 15 2.15 7.51 1.94
C PHE A 15 1.46 8.82 2.32
N ILE A 16 0.79 9.41 1.34
CA ILE A 16 -0.25 10.42 1.55
C ILE A 16 -1.56 9.68 1.75
N ILE A 17 -2.28 9.95 2.84
CA ILE A 17 -3.62 9.40 3.08
C ILE A 17 -4.61 10.56 3.16
N ILE A 18 -5.73 10.44 2.46
CA ILE A 18 -6.81 11.42 2.43
C ILE A 18 -8.10 10.75 2.90
N ASP A 19 -8.75 11.34 3.90
CA ASP A 19 -10.10 10.95 4.30
C ASP A 19 -11.11 11.44 3.26
N ASN A 20 -11.59 10.52 2.44
CA ASN A 20 -12.51 10.80 1.35
C ASN A 20 -13.94 10.31 1.66
N ARG A 21 -14.26 10.06 2.93
CA ARG A 21 -15.58 9.52 3.31
C ARG A 21 -16.72 10.48 3.07
N GLU A 22 -16.47 11.79 3.08
CA GLU A 22 -17.50 12.84 2.89
C GLU A 22 -17.27 13.67 1.60
N GLU A 23 -16.02 13.74 1.13
CA GLU A 23 -15.61 14.71 0.10
C GLU A 23 -15.98 14.26 -1.33
N GLY A 24 -16.08 12.95 -1.60
CA GLY A 24 -16.29 12.41 -2.95
C GLY A 24 -15.18 12.81 -3.94
N LEU A 25 -13.97 13.04 -3.41
CA LEU A 25 -12.81 13.48 -4.17
C LEU A 25 -12.44 12.46 -5.24
N GLN A 26 -12.24 12.93 -6.45
CA GLN A 26 -11.65 12.17 -7.56
C GLN A 26 -10.39 12.89 -8.01
N LEU A 27 -9.29 12.16 -8.06
CA LEU A 27 -8.00 12.67 -8.50
C LEU A 27 -7.62 12.01 -9.84
N ASP A 28 -7.21 12.81 -10.80
CA ASP A 28 -6.62 12.30 -12.03
C ASP A 28 -5.13 11.95 -11.85
N GLU A 29 -4.56 11.24 -12.82
CA GLU A 29 -3.15 10.80 -12.79
C GLU A 29 -2.18 11.96 -12.62
N LYS A 30 -2.45 13.13 -13.24
CA LYS A 30 -1.58 14.32 -13.15
C LYS A 30 -1.59 14.92 -11.75
N GLN A 31 -2.76 14.94 -11.12
CA GLN A 31 -2.92 15.43 -9.76
C GLN A 31 -2.22 14.51 -8.76
N ILE A 32 -2.35 13.18 -8.92
CA ILE A 32 -1.68 12.19 -8.08
C ILE A 32 -0.16 12.31 -8.26
N ASN A 33 0.33 12.36 -9.50
CA ASN A 33 1.75 12.54 -9.80
C ASN A 33 2.30 13.82 -9.17
N PHE A 34 1.58 14.94 -9.28
CA PHE A 34 1.97 16.21 -8.66
C PHE A 34 2.03 16.08 -7.13
N LEU A 35 1.00 15.53 -6.48
CA LEU A 35 0.95 15.37 -5.03
C LEU A 35 2.07 14.47 -4.51
N CYS A 36 2.39 13.39 -5.23
CA CYS A 36 3.45 12.46 -4.86
C CYS A 36 4.86 12.98 -5.17
N ASN A 37 4.99 14.05 -5.96
CA ASN A 37 6.30 14.61 -6.30
C ASN A 37 7.00 15.21 -5.08
N ARG A 38 8.24 14.75 -4.80
CA ARG A 38 8.99 15.15 -3.59
C ARG A 38 9.54 16.57 -3.62
N HIS A 39 9.57 17.21 -4.78
CA HIS A 39 10.10 18.57 -4.95
C HIS A 39 9.00 19.62 -5.09
N PHE A 40 7.91 19.28 -5.76
CA PHE A 40 6.87 20.25 -6.10
C PHE A 40 5.53 19.97 -5.43
N GLY A 41 5.33 18.76 -4.93
CA GLY A 41 4.15 18.32 -4.20
C GLY A 41 4.43 18.10 -2.73
N ILE A 42 3.62 17.20 -2.12
CA ILE A 42 3.80 16.73 -0.74
C ILE A 42 4.96 15.73 -0.67
N GLY A 43 5.10 14.90 -1.71
CA GLY A 43 6.10 13.83 -1.82
C GLY A 43 5.71 12.56 -1.07
N SER A 44 5.68 11.44 -1.79
CA SER A 44 5.42 10.10 -1.21
C SER A 44 5.70 8.99 -2.22
N ASP A 45 5.77 7.76 -1.71
CA ASP A 45 5.84 6.53 -2.52
C ASP A 45 4.45 6.06 -2.99
N GLY A 46 3.38 6.70 -2.54
CA GLY A 46 2.01 6.43 -2.97
C GLY A 46 0.98 7.30 -2.26
N LEU A 47 -0.24 7.31 -2.81
CA LEU A 47 -1.38 8.04 -2.28
C LEU A 47 -2.54 7.08 -2.05
N MET A 48 -3.26 7.26 -0.96
CA MET A 48 -4.45 6.48 -0.63
C MET A 48 -5.64 7.38 -0.35
N LEU A 49 -6.79 7.02 -0.91
CA LEU A 49 -8.09 7.59 -0.55
C LEU A 49 -8.83 6.58 0.33
N VAL A 50 -9.36 7.06 1.46
CA VAL A 50 -10.16 6.26 2.38
C VAL A 50 -11.60 6.69 2.25
N SER A 51 -12.47 5.78 1.81
CA SER A 51 -13.89 6.04 1.53
C SER A 51 -14.78 5.13 2.38
N LYS A 52 -16.07 5.47 2.48
CA LYS A 52 -17.08 4.59 3.08
C LYS A 52 -17.21 3.30 2.29
N SER A 53 -17.48 2.20 2.98
CA SER A 53 -17.80 0.91 2.36
C SER A 53 -19.17 0.41 2.85
N LYS A 54 -19.87 -0.34 2.01
CA LYS A 54 -21.09 -1.09 2.38
C LYS A 54 -20.77 -2.52 2.83
N GLU A 55 -19.56 -3.00 2.56
CA GLU A 55 -19.17 -4.41 2.70
C GLU A 55 -18.09 -4.62 3.76
N ALA A 56 -17.53 -3.52 4.29
CA ALA A 56 -16.45 -3.52 5.26
C ALA A 56 -16.48 -2.23 6.09
N ASP A 57 -15.57 -2.09 7.06
CA ASP A 57 -15.49 -0.89 7.90
C ASP A 57 -15.15 0.37 7.05
N PHE A 58 -14.32 0.21 6.02
CA PHE A 58 -13.96 1.25 5.06
C PHE A 58 -13.43 0.64 3.75
N LYS A 59 -13.22 1.50 2.74
CA LYS A 59 -12.56 1.16 1.46
C LYS A 59 -11.28 1.97 1.33
N MET A 60 -10.23 1.33 0.86
CA MET A 60 -8.96 1.94 0.47
C MET A 60 -8.79 1.88 -1.05
N GLU A 61 -8.49 3.01 -1.67
CA GLU A 61 -8.01 3.10 -3.05
C GLU A 61 -6.54 3.50 -3.01
N PHE A 62 -5.69 2.75 -3.69
CA PHE A 62 -4.24 2.96 -3.70
C PHE A 62 -3.77 3.40 -5.07
N PHE A 63 -2.89 4.39 -5.09
CA PHE A 63 -2.26 4.93 -6.30
C PHE A 63 -0.75 5.02 -6.14
N ASN A 64 -0.04 4.59 -7.16
CA ASN A 64 1.39 4.82 -7.30
C ASN A 64 1.69 6.30 -7.62
N PRO A 65 2.95 6.76 -7.49
CA PRO A 65 3.30 8.16 -7.81
C PRO A 65 3.06 8.55 -9.28
N ASP A 66 2.99 7.59 -10.19
CA ASP A 66 2.67 7.82 -11.61
C ASP A 66 1.16 7.95 -11.89
N GLY A 67 0.32 7.78 -10.86
CA GLY A 67 -1.13 7.80 -10.97
C GLY A 67 -1.75 6.43 -11.24
N SER A 68 -0.97 5.41 -11.56
CA SER A 68 -1.49 4.05 -11.71
C SER A 68 -2.03 3.51 -10.38
N GLY A 69 -3.13 2.77 -10.43
CA GLY A 69 -3.81 2.21 -9.26
C GLY A 69 -4.08 0.71 -9.38
N GLY A 70 -4.93 0.21 -8.49
CA GLY A 70 -5.45 -1.17 -8.58
C GLY A 70 -4.55 -2.25 -7.96
N MET A 71 -3.54 -1.89 -7.18
CA MET A 71 -2.66 -2.83 -6.49
C MET A 71 -2.86 -2.78 -4.97
N MET A 72 -2.61 -3.89 -4.30
CA MET A 72 -2.50 -3.94 -2.84
C MET A 72 -1.04 -3.80 -2.41
N CYS A 73 -0.78 -2.81 -1.57
CA CYS A 73 0.51 -2.61 -0.92
C CYS A 73 0.41 -3.00 0.56
N GLY A 74 1.13 -4.03 1.00
CA GLY A 74 1.10 -4.48 2.40
C GLY A 74 1.55 -3.39 3.39
N ASN A 75 2.53 -2.57 3.04
CA ASN A 75 2.94 -1.42 3.85
C ASN A 75 1.82 -0.37 3.90
N GLY A 76 1.21 -0.05 2.76
CA GLY A 76 0.07 0.86 2.68
C GLY A 76 -1.14 0.36 3.47
N GLY A 77 -1.44 -0.94 3.39
CA GLY A 77 -2.52 -1.56 4.17
C GLY A 77 -2.33 -1.40 5.68
N ARG A 78 -1.11 -1.57 6.19
CA ARG A 78 -0.82 -1.30 7.61
C ARG A 78 -0.97 0.17 7.96
N CYS A 79 -0.48 1.06 7.10
CA CYS A 79 -0.61 2.51 7.29
C CYS A 79 -2.07 2.96 7.31
N VAL A 80 -2.91 2.47 6.39
CA VAL A 80 -4.32 2.86 6.33
C VAL A 80 -5.12 2.33 7.52
N VAL A 81 -4.81 1.15 8.05
CA VAL A 81 -5.44 0.61 9.26
C VAL A 81 -5.07 1.46 10.47
N ARG A 82 -3.81 1.89 10.60
CA ARG A 82 -3.38 2.80 11.65
C ARG A 82 -4.09 4.15 11.52
N PHE A 83 -4.12 4.72 10.33
CA PHE A 83 -4.87 5.94 10.04
C PHE A 83 -6.36 5.80 10.44
N ALA A 84 -7.02 4.71 10.06
CA ALA A 84 -8.42 4.47 10.38
C ALA A 84 -8.66 4.42 11.89
N LYS A 85 -7.71 3.88 12.67
CA LYS A 85 -7.77 3.89 14.13
C LYS A 85 -7.60 5.28 14.71
N ASP A 86 -6.59 6.02 14.25
CA ASP A 86 -6.24 7.36 14.73
C ASP A 86 -7.37 8.37 14.42
N MET A 87 -8.08 8.19 13.31
CA MET A 87 -9.20 9.01 12.86
C MET A 87 -10.57 8.54 13.42
N ASN A 88 -10.58 7.55 14.31
CA ASN A 88 -11.79 6.94 14.86
C ASN A 88 -12.77 6.41 13.79
N ILE A 89 -12.26 6.00 12.62
CA ILE A 89 -13.03 5.30 11.59
C ILE A 89 -13.41 3.92 12.10
N ILE A 90 -12.52 3.28 12.83
CA ILE A 90 -12.71 1.99 13.50
C ILE A 90 -12.56 2.15 15.02
N ALA A 91 -13.50 1.55 15.76
CA ALA A 91 -13.45 1.57 17.23
C ALA A 91 -12.64 0.39 17.80
N LYS A 92 -12.81 -0.80 17.20
CA LYS A 92 -12.17 -2.05 17.63
C LYS A 92 -10.70 -2.10 17.21
N ASN A 93 -9.96 -3.06 17.77
CA ASN A 93 -8.60 -3.35 17.35
C ASN A 93 -8.53 -4.35 16.20
N THR A 94 -9.66 -4.90 15.76
CA THR A 94 -9.79 -5.71 14.56
C THR A 94 -10.63 -4.96 13.54
N THR A 95 -10.27 -5.05 12.27
CA THR A 95 -11.00 -4.39 11.18
C THR A 95 -10.99 -5.23 9.91
N GLU A 96 -12.04 -5.05 9.11
CA GLU A 96 -12.09 -5.48 7.72
C GLU A 96 -12.14 -4.24 6.82
N PHE A 97 -11.41 -4.24 5.73
CA PHE A 97 -11.47 -3.18 4.74
C PHE A 97 -11.39 -3.70 3.32
N MET A 98 -11.99 -2.96 2.40
CA MET A 98 -11.89 -3.25 0.97
C MET A 98 -10.63 -2.58 0.41
N ALA A 99 -9.82 -3.35 -0.32
CA ALA A 99 -8.68 -2.89 -1.09
C ALA A 99 -8.89 -3.22 -2.57
N PRO A 100 -8.05 -2.75 -3.50
CA PRO A 100 -8.22 -3.02 -4.93
C PRO A 100 -8.28 -4.50 -5.31
N ASP A 101 -7.60 -5.37 -4.56
CA ASP A 101 -7.55 -6.82 -4.78
C ASP A 101 -8.57 -7.61 -3.94
N GLY A 102 -9.45 -6.92 -3.20
CA GLY A 102 -10.50 -7.54 -2.41
C GLY A 102 -10.51 -7.14 -0.94
N LYS A 103 -11.16 -7.98 -0.12
CA LYS A 103 -11.32 -7.75 1.31
C LYS A 103 -10.11 -8.23 2.10
N HIS A 104 -9.61 -7.37 2.97
CA HIS A 104 -8.54 -7.67 3.91
C HIS A 104 -9.00 -7.55 5.35
N MET A 105 -8.33 -8.28 6.22
CA MET A 105 -8.50 -8.24 7.67
C MET A 105 -7.20 -7.76 8.32
N ALA A 106 -7.32 -6.97 9.39
CA ALA A 106 -6.18 -6.55 10.17
C ALA A 106 -6.49 -6.52 11.66
N GLU A 107 -5.45 -6.70 12.46
CA GLU A 107 -5.48 -6.59 13.91
C GLU A 107 -4.41 -5.60 14.37
N ILE A 108 -4.80 -4.70 15.27
CA ILE A 108 -3.92 -3.72 15.88
C ILE A 108 -3.41 -4.29 17.21
N GLN A 109 -2.11 -4.53 17.28
CA GLN A 109 -1.41 -5.07 18.43
C GLN A 109 -0.45 -4.00 18.96
N ASP A 110 -0.90 -3.18 19.92
CA ASP A 110 -0.18 -2.02 20.45
C ASP A 110 0.27 -1.05 19.34
N LYS A 111 1.54 -1.10 18.98
CA LYS A 111 2.16 -0.26 17.93
C LYS A 111 2.22 -0.95 16.56
N GLU A 112 1.96 -2.24 16.52
CA GLU A 112 2.08 -3.05 15.31
C GLU A 112 0.71 -3.30 14.68
N ILE A 113 0.71 -3.51 13.36
CA ILE A 113 -0.47 -3.89 12.61
C ILE A 113 -0.20 -5.25 11.96
N ALA A 114 -0.92 -6.26 12.42
CA ALA A 114 -0.97 -7.57 11.79
C ALA A 114 -1.99 -7.53 10.65
N LEU A 115 -1.52 -7.54 9.41
CA LEU A 115 -2.34 -7.53 8.21
C LEU A 115 -2.39 -8.93 7.60
N LYS A 116 -3.60 -9.46 7.41
CA LYS A 116 -3.79 -10.72 6.69
C LYS A 116 -3.70 -10.45 5.19
N MET A 117 -2.68 -10.97 4.56
CA MET A 117 -2.52 -10.95 3.10
C MET A 117 -3.32 -12.08 2.47
N ASN A 118 -3.65 -11.95 1.18
CA ASN A 118 -4.29 -13.01 0.41
C ASN A 118 -3.36 -14.25 0.33
N ASN A 119 -3.97 -15.43 0.25
CA ASN A 119 -3.20 -16.65 0.07
C ASN A 119 -2.51 -16.63 -1.30
N VAL A 120 -1.28 -17.14 -1.32
CA VAL A 120 -0.57 -17.36 -2.58
C VAL A 120 -1.09 -18.63 -3.22
N GLU A 121 -1.78 -18.50 -4.36
CA GLU A 121 -2.36 -19.65 -5.05
C GLU A 121 -1.33 -20.43 -5.87
N LYS A 122 -0.33 -19.73 -6.39
CA LYS A 122 0.68 -20.29 -7.28
C LYS A 122 2.06 -19.72 -7.02
N VAL A 123 3.06 -20.60 -7.03
CA VAL A 123 4.47 -20.23 -6.98
C VAL A 123 5.15 -20.85 -8.20
N ASP A 124 5.59 -20.02 -9.13
CA ASP A 124 6.31 -20.47 -10.31
C ASP A 124 7.82 -20.41 -10.05
N LYS A 125 8.52 -21.52 -10.34
CA LYS A 125 9.98 -21.57 -10.24
C LYS A 125 10.61 -21.06 -11.55
N TYR A 126 11.47 -20.08 -11.41
CA TYR A 126 12.36 -19.61 -12.46
C TYR A 126 13.80 -19.88 -12.06
N ASN A 127 14.73 -19.92 -13.03
CA ASN A 127 16.16 -20.24 -12.85
C ASN A 127 16.66 -20.09 -11.40
N ASP A 128 16.84 -18.87 -10.94
CA ASP A 128 17.45 -18.55 -9.64
C ASP A 128 16.44 -18.14 -8.57
N GLY A 129 15.13 -18.16 -8.88
CA GLY A 129 14.12 -17.62 -7.97
C GLY A 129 12.72 -18.16 -8.17
N TYR A 130 11.80 -17.52 -7.53
CA TYR A 130 10.39 -17.87 -7.51
C TYR A 130 9.53 -16.64 -7.80
N TYR A 131 8.60 -16.78 -8.72
CA TYR A 131 7.57 -15.77 -8.98
C TYR A 131 6.28 -16.12 -8.26
N LEU A 132 5.70 -15.15 -7.58
CA LEU A 132 4.44 -15.29 -6.87
C LEU A 132 3.70 -13.95 -6.77
N ASN A 133 2.40 -14.00 -6.51
CA ASN A 133 1.55 -12.82 -6.33
C ASN A 133 0.92 -12.86 -4.94
N THR A 134 1.06 -11.77 -4.18
CA THR A 134 0.45 -11.55 -2.86
C THR A 134 -0.51 -10.36 -2.84
N GLY A 135 -1.11 -10.01 -4.00
CA GLY A 135 -1.80 -8.75 -4.29
C GLY A 135 -0.91 -7.83 -5.14
N THR A 136 0.39 -8.06 -5.13
CA THR A 136 1.42 -7.47 -5.99
C THR A 136 2.38 -8.58 -6.42
N SER A 137 2.90 -8.48 -7.64
CA SER A 137 3.85 -9.46 -8.19
C SER A 137 5.21 -9.36 -7.52
N HIS A 138 5.77 -10.51 -7.15
CA HIS A 138 7.09 -10.62 -6.53
C HIS A 138 7.96 -11.64 -7.25
N PHE A 139 9.22 -11.30 -7.42
CA PHE A 139 10.27 -12.25 -7.77
C PHE A 139 11.21 -12.41 -6.57
N VAL A 140 11.28 -13.60 -6.01
CA VAL A 140 12.01 -13.90 -4.76
C VAL A 140 13.23 -14.75 -5.05
N ILE A 141 14.41 -14.27 -4.69
CA ILE A 141 15.67 -15.00 -4.77
C ILE A 141 16.17 -15.28 -3.36
N LYS A 142 16.54 -16.53 -3.10
CA LYS A 142 17.14 -16.91 -1.83
C LYS A 142 18.64 -16.63 -1.86
N VAL A 143 19.11 -15.83 -0.91
CA VAL A 143 20.53 -15.47 -0.73
C VAL A 143 21.03 -15.87 0.65
N LYS A 144 22.34 -15.92 0.86
CA LYS A 144 22.94 -16.25 2.16
C LYS A 144 22.78 -15.09 3.15
N ASP A 145 23.13 -13.89 2.73
CA ASP A 145 22.99 -12.66 3.52
C ASP A 145 22.58 -11.52 2.61
N VAL A 146 21.41 -10.95 2.88
CA VAL A 146 20.86 -9.83 2.10
C VAL A 146 21.71 -8.56 2.21
N LYS A 147 22.47 -8.40 3.29
CA LYS A 147 23.35 -7.23 3.50
C LYS A 147 24.57 -7.24 2.58
N GLU A 148 24.97 -8.42 2.10
CA GLU A 148 26.08 -8.58 1.15
C GLU A 148 25.63 -8.47 -0.31
N GLU A 149 24.31 -8.38 -0.55
CA GLU A 149 23.76 -8.37 -1.91
C GLU A 149 23.67 -6.95 -2.48
N ASN A 150 24.10 -6.79 -3.74
CA ASN A 150 23.83 -5.56 -4.50
C ASN A 150 22.38 -5.58 -5.00
N VAL A 151 21.44 -5.33 -4.05
CA VAL A 151 20.00 -5.43 -4.29
C VAL A 151 19.54 -4.48 -5.40
N VAL A 152 20.13 -3.28 -5.49
CA VAL A 152 19.74 -2.28 -6.50
C VAL A 152 20.08 -2.74 -7.89
N GLU A 153 21.30 -3.20 -8.12
CA GLU A 153 21.76 -3.63 -9.44
C GLU A 153 21.07 -4.92 -9.90
N LYS A 154 21.05 -5.93 -9.02
CA LYS A 154 20.38 -7.22 -9.30
C LYS A 154 18.88 -7.03 -9.50
N GLY A 155 18.22 -6.27 -8.63
CA GLY A 155 16.79 -6.01 -8.74
C GLY A 155 16.44 -5.25 -10.01
N ARG A 156 17.23 -4.24 -10.39
CA ARG A 156 17.04 -3.51 -11.65
C ARG A 156 17.17 -4.42 -12.86
N LYS A 157 18.20 -5.24 -12.90
CA LYS A 157 18.39 -6.21 -13.99
C LYS A 157 17.19 -7.15 -14.13
N ILE A 158 16.72 -7.76 -13.04
CA ILE A 158 15.59 -8.69 -13.07
C ILE A 158 14.27 -7.99 -13.46
N ARG A 159 14.10 -6.72 -13.08
CA ARG A 159 12.86 -6.00 -13.36
C ARG A 159 12.73 -5.60 -14.84
N PHE A 160 13.81 -5.40 -15.53
CA PHE A 160 13.85 -4.86 -16.90
C PHE A 160 14.31 -5.88 -17.97
N ASP A 161 14.66 -7.10 -17.57
CA ASP A 161 14.86 -8.25 -18.46
C ASP A 161 13.51 -8.95 -18.74
#